data_d97e837432dfc6c25fa4fd6b0a99edc1
#
_entry.id   d97e837432dfc6c25fa4fd6b0a99edc1
#
_cell.length_a   1.000
_cell.length_b   1.000
_cell.length_c   1.000
_cell.angle_alpha   90.00
_cell.angle_beta   90.00
_cell.angle_gamma   90.00
#
_symmetry.space_group_name_H-M   'P 1'
#
loop_
_entity.id
_entity.type
_entity.pdbx_description
1 polymer ?
#
loop_
_entity_poly.entity_id
_entity_poly.type
_entity_poly.pdbx_seq_one_letter_code
_entity_poly.pdbx_strand_id
1 'polypeptide(L)'
;MRATLPSPIAGLADLVRGLLRTHRGGLRTRTYADHVFDPPSVPCAVVPVTAPDGTALRVHAYGPDSGDVIVLVHGWTCCIEYWNPQINAFADEYRVIAYDLRGHGGSELGRSPLTTDLLAEDLSTVLSAVLRPGQRAVLVGHSLGGMTIQAWAGRYPEQVGARAAAVVLTNTAAGDLIAETSVVPPLRGLPLPLLLPVGKFLLSAPLAFPPIAPVRWIFRRQVMSLASTGDVAEFALSIVRSCPVRVRSLFGALLADLALGRAATALTVPTTVIAGSADDLTPLVHAERIAGMLAETGSLDRLEVLPTGHLGNVEAFEAFNAELGRVVGGAFPAREATA
;
A
#
# COMPACT_ATOMS: atom_id res chain seq x y z
N MET A 1 -31.55 -38.35 12.51
CA MET A 1 -30.64 -37.30 12.11
C MET A 1 -30.85 -36.07 12.98
N ARG A 2 -29.95 -35.78 13.91
CA ARG A 2 -30.00 -34.53 14.71
C ARG A 2 -29.28 -33.46 13.92
N ALA A 3 -30.02 -32.51 13.36
CA ALA A 3 -29.43 -31.29 12.79
C ALA A 3 -28.75 -30.52 13.95
N THR A 4 -27.45 -30.47 13.96
CA THR A 4 -26.68 -29.61 14.86
C THR A 4 -26.93 -28.16 14.45
N LEU A 5 -27.63 -27.40 15.28
CA LEU A 5 -27.77 -25.96 15.11
C LEU A 5 -26.35 -25.33 15.11
N PRO A 6 -26.05 -24.44 14.18
CA PRO A 6 -24.77 -23.74 14.15
C PRO A 6 -24.61 -22.97 15.48
N SER A 7 -23.38 -22.96 16.03
CA SER A 7 -23.12 -22.21 17.25
C SER A 7 -23.36 -20.70 16.98
N PRO A 8 -23.89 -19.93 17.97
CA PRO A 8 -24.16 -18.50 17.78
C PRO A 8 -22.89 -17.70 17.36
N ILE A 9 -21.70 -18.18 17.74
CA ILE A 9 -20.41 -17.59 17.32
C ILE A 9 -20.15 -17.82 15.82
N ALA A 10 -20.51 -19.00 15.29
CA ALA A 10 -20.37 -19.28 13.86
C ALA A 10 -21.30 -18.38 13.03
N GLY A 11 -22.55 -18.20 13.47
CA GLY A 11 -23.50 -17.31 12.82
C GLY A 11 -23.05 -15.84 12.78
N LEU A 12 -22.48 -15.33 13.87
CA LEU A 12 -21.92 -13.97 13.92
C LEU A 12 -20.73 -13.81 12.98
N ALA A 13 -19.84 -14.79 12.93
CA ALA A 13 -18.70 -14.77 12.02
C ALA A 13 -19.12 -14.77 10.53
N ASP A 14 -20.19 -15.52 10.20
CA ASP A 14 -20.76 -15.53 8.84
C ASP A 14 -21.43 -14.21 8.49
N LEU A 15 -22.15 -13.60 9.41
CA LEU A 15 -22.74 -12.28 9.22
C LEU A 15 -21.66 -11.22 8.96
N VAL A 16 -20.62 -11.18 9.78
CA VAL A 16 -19.49 -10.24 9.60
C VAL A 16 -18.79 -10.46 8.25
N ARG A 17 -18.57 -11.73 7.86
CA ARG A 17 -18.00 -12.04 6.52
C ARG A 17 -18.92 -11.56 5.40
N GLY A 18 -20.24 -11.74 5.55
CA GLY A 18 -21.24 -11.26 4.58
C GLY A 18 -21.19 -9.73 4.43
N LEU A 19 -21.22 -9.00 5.53
CA LEU A 19 -21.14 -7.54 5.55
C LEU A 19 -19.85 -7.01 4.91
N LEU A 20 -18.71 -7.64 5.19
CA LEU A 20 -17.42 -7.29 4.57
C LEU A 20 -17.43 -7.53 3.05
N ARG A 21 -17.99 -8.67 2.58
CA ARG A 21 -18.12 -8.95 1.15
C ARG A 21 -18.99 -7.92 0.45
N THR A 22 -20.14 -7.58 1.04
CA THR A 22 -21.05 -6.53 0.51
C THR A 22 -20.34 -5.18 0.45
N HIS A 23 -19.63 -4.79 1.52
CA HIS A 23 -18.88 -3.54 1.55
C HIS A 23 -17.79 -3.50 0.48
N ARG A 24 -16.99 -4.56 0.34
CA ARG A 24 -15.96 -4.68 -0.72
C ARG A 24 -16.55 -4.67 -2.13
N GLY A 25 -17.70 -5.33 -2.32
CA GLY A 25 -18.45 -5.25 -3.57
C GLY A 25 -18.87 -3.82 -3.89
N GLY A 26 -19.35 -3.09 -2.88
CA GLY A 26 -19.73 -1.69 -2.99
C GLY A 26 -18.58 -0.76 -3.41
N LEU A 27 -17.34 -1.01 -2.98
CA LEU A 27 -16.19 -0.19 -3.39
C LEU A 27 -15.96 -0.18 -4.90
N ARG A 28 -16.35 -1.25 -5.59
CA ARG A 28 -16.17 -1.42 -7.04
C ARG A 28 -17.25 -0.75 -7.90
N THR A 29 -18.29 -0.23 -7.27
CA THR A 29 -19.43 0.39 -7.95
C THR A 29 -19.81 1.74 -7.35
N ARG A 30 -19.11 2.13 -6.27
CA ARG A 30 -19.40 3.38 -5.56
C ARG A 30 -18.85 4.55 -6.35
N THR A 31 -19.70 5.57 -6.52
CA THR A 31 -19.29 6.88 -7.03
C THR A 31 -19.09 7.87 -5.89
N TYR A 32 -18.21 8.84 -6.11
CA TYR A 32 -17.86 9.89 -5.18
C TYR A 32 -18.16 11.25 -5.79
N ALA A 33 -18.23 12.30 -4.99
CA ALA A 33 -18.47 13.65 -5.49
C ALA A 33 -17.32 14.11 -6.40
N ASP A 34 -16.07 13.74 -6.05
CA ASP A 34 -14.93 13.87 -6.95
C ASP A 34 -14.72 12.53 -7.68
N HIS A 35 -14.95 12.54 -8.99
CA HIS A 35 -14.91 11.37 -9.86
C HIS A 35 -13.51 10.74 -9.98
N VAL A 36 -12.46 11.41 -9.53
CA VAL A 36 -11.10 10.82 -9.49
C VAL A 36 -11.03 9.57 -8.59
N PHE A 37 -11.92 9.50 -7.59
CA PHE A 37 -12.03 8.36 -6.66
C PHE A 37 -12.94 7.24 -7.16
N ASP A 38 -13.67 7.47 -8.25
CA ASP A 38 -14.54 6.46 -8.83
C ASP A 38 -13.77 5.24 -9.31
N PRO A 39 -14.41 4.07 -9.37
CA PRO A 39 -13.82 2.90 -10.00
C PRO A 39 -13.38 3.22 -11.44
N PRO A 40 -12.20 2.72 -11.87
CA PRO A 40 -11.69 2.97 -13.20
C PRO A 40 -12.67 2.56 -14.30
N SER A 41 -12.84 3.41 -15.31
CA SER A 41 -13.70 3.17 -16.48
C SER A 41 -13.02 2.29 -17.52
N VAL A 42 -11.68 2.20 -17.51
CA VAL A 42 -10.92 1.34 -18.43
C VAL A 42 -11.15 -0.13 -18.12
N PRO A 43 -11.13 -1.01 -19.13
CA PRO A 43 -11.27 -2.44 -18.93
C PRO A 43 -10.24 -2.98 -17.95
N CYS A 44 -10.70 -3.85 -17.06
CA CYS A 44 -9.86 -4.54 -16.08
C CYS A 44 -9.73 -6.01 -16.43
N ALA A 45 -8.51 -6.50 -16.63
CA ALA A 45 -8.20 -7.91 -16.74
C ALA A 45 -7.76 -8.48 -15.39
N VAL A 46 -8.30 -9.63 -15.01
CA VAL A 46 -7.85 -10.38 -13.83
C VAL A 46 -6.65 -11.23 -14.23
N VAL A 47 -5.52 -11.04 -13.56
CA VAL A 47 -4.32 -11.86 -13.74
C VAL A 47 -4.30 -12.94 -12.67
N PRO A 48 -4.39 -14.24 -13.02
CA PRO A 48 -4.32 -15.31 -12.03
C PRO A 48 -2.91 -15.41 -11.44
N VAL A 49 -2.78 -15.21 -10.14
CA VAL A 49 -1.51 -15.31 -9.41
C VAL A 49 -1.71 -16.16 -8.18
N THR A 50 -0.85 -17.16 -8.03
CA THR A 50 -0.79 -18.02 -6.84
C THR A 50 0.62 -17.94 -6.27
N ALA A 51 0.73 -17.56 -5.01
CA ALA A 51 1.99 -17.54 -4.27
C ALA A 51 2.55 -18.96 -4.08
N PRO A 52 3.86 -19.13 -3.81
CA PRO A 52 4.47 -20.45 -3.64
C PRO A 52 3.84 -21.32 -2.55
N ASP A 53 3.24 -20.70 -1.53
CA ASP A 53 2.52 -21.39 -0.45
C ASP A 53 1.06 -21.78 -0.82
N GLY A 54 0.67 -21.59 -2.08
CA GLY A 54 -0.68 -21.89 -2.59
C GLY A 54 -1.70 -20.77 -2.36
N THR A 55 -1.30 -19.63 -1.79
CA THR A 55 -2.20 -18.50 -1.52
C THR A 55 -2.58 -17.79 -2.82
N ALA A 56 -3.89 -17.65 -3.10
CA ALA A 56 -4.37 -16.88 -4.25
C ALA A 56 -4.29 -15.38 -3.97
N LEU A 57 -3.64 -14.64 -4.87
CA LEU A 57 -3.52 -13.18 -4.83
C LEU A 57 -4.42 -12.56 -5.90
N ARG A 58 -5.22 -11.57 -5.52
CA ARG A 58 -6.00 -10.77 -6.47
C ARG A 58 -5.09 -9.77 -7.13
N VAL A 59 -4.93 -9.89 -8.44
CA VAL A 59 -4.12 -9.02 -9.29
C VAL A 59 -4.96 -8.53 -10.46
N HIS A 60 -4.97 -7.23 -10.67
CA HIS A 60 -5.69 -6.59 -11.76
C HIS A 60 -4.71 -5.87 -12.68
N ALA A 61 -4.97 -5.95 -13.98
CA ALA A 61 -4.28 -5.20 -15.01
C ALA A 61 -5.28 -4.26 -15.71
N TYR A 62 -4.95 -3.01 -15.79
CA TYR A 62 -5.72 -1.96 -16.45
C TYR A 62 -4.92 -1.40 -17.62
N GLY A 63 -5.62 -0.91 -18.65
CA GLY A 63 -5.01 -0.27 -19.81
C GLY A 63 -4.41 -1.24 -20.84
N PRO A 64 -3.57 -0.73 -21.76
CA PRO A 64 -3.10 -1.50 -22.91
C PRO A 64 -2.09 -2.59 -22.52
N ASP A 65 -2.28 -3.81 -23.04
CA ASP A 65 -1.38 -4.94 -22.76
C ASP A 65 0.07 -4.71 -23.22
N SER A 66 0.26 -3.92 -24.28
CA SER A 66 1.56 -3.58 -24.85
C SER A 66 2.23 -2.37 -24.21
N GLY A 67 1.56 -1.69 -23.27
CA GLY A 67 2.06 -0.50 -22.61
C GLY A 67 3.25 -0.77 -21.67
N ASP A 68 3.98 0.30 -21.38
CA ASP A 68 4.94 0.31 -20.29
C ASP A 68 4.22 0.10 -18.96
N VAL A 69 4.87 -0.57 -18.00
CA VAL A 69 4.20 -1.14 -16.84
C VAL A 69 4.43 -0.30 -15.58
N ILE A 70 3.34 0.03 -14.90
CA ILE A 70 3.34 0.58 -13.54
C ILE A 70 2.76 -0.48 -12.60
N VAL A 71 3.44 -0.81 -11.50
CA VAL A 71 2.96 -1.75 -10.48
C VAL A 71 2.69 -1.00 -9.18
N LEU A 72 1.46 -1.05 -8.69
CA LEU A 72 0.98 -0.34 -7.51
C LEU A 72 0.82 -1.30 -6.33
N VAL A 73 1.53 -1.02 -5.23
CA VAL A 73 1.56 -1.83 -4.00
C VAL A 73 0.98 -1.00 -2.85
N HIS A 74 -0.22 -1.37 -2.41
CA HIS A 74 -0.96 -0.62 -1.40
C HIS A 74 -0.44 -0.81 0.04
N GLY A 75 -0.88 0.06 0.95
CA GLY A 75 -0.53 0.03 2.36
C GLY A 75 -1.39 -0.91 3.22
N TRP A 76 -1.04 -0.97 4.50
CA TRP A 76 -1.83 -1.66 5.52
C TRP A 76 -3.28 -1.19 5.52
N THR A 77 -4.22 -2.12 5.64
CA THR A 77 -5.68 -1.91 5.61
C THR A 77 -6.27 -1.46 4.28
N CYS A 78 -5.47 -1.27 3.25
CA CYS A 78 -5.93 -0.86 1.92
C CYS A 78 -6.27 -2.07 1.01
N CYS A 79 -6.59 -1.79 -0.25
CA CYS A 79 -6.87 -2.75 -1.32
C CYS A 79 -6.62 -2.07 -2.67
N ILE A 80 -6.79 -2.79 -3.79
CA ILE A 80 -6.57 -2.25 -5.15
C ILE A 80 -7.31 -0.92 -5.35
N GLU A 81 -8.54 -0.81 -4.89
CA GLU A 81 -9.40 0.35 -5.06
C GLU A 81 -8.82 1.64 -4.42
N TYR A 82 -7.86 1.52 -3.51
CA TYR A 82 -7.11 2.65 -2.96
C TYR A 82 -6.36 3.44 -4.03
N TRP A 83 -5.99 2.77 -5.11
CA TRP A 83 -5.22 3.34 -6.22
C TRP A 83 -6.10 3.91 -7.35
N ASN A 84 -7.43 4.04 -7.14
CA ASN A 84 -8.32 4.59 -8.17
C ASN A 84 -7.80 5.91 -8.78
N PRO A 85 -7.30 6.90 -7.98
CA PRO A 85 -6.80 8.16 -8.55
C PRO A 85 -5.60 7.97 -9.50
N GLN A 86 -4.73 7.01 -9.22
CA GLN A 86 -3.57 6.70 -10.04
C GLN A 86 -3.96 5.84 -11.25
N ILE A 87 -4.84 4.86 -11.07
CA ILE A 87 -5.32 4.03 -12.18
C ILE A 87 -6.07 4.90 -13.18
N ASN A 88 -6.96 5.80 -12.72
CA ASN A 88 -7.70 6.72 -13.58
C ASN A 88 -6.78 7.70 -14.34
N ALA A 89 -5.64 8.07 -13.74
CA ALA A 89 -4.70 9.00 -14.36
C ALA A 89 -3.79 8.35 -15.41
N PHE A 90 -3.47 7.06 -15.26
CA PHE A 90 -2.40 6.43 -16.05
C PHE A 90 -2.85 5.28 -16.94
N ALA A 91 -4.02 4.69 -16.71
CA ALA A 91 -4.40 3.46 -17.40
C ALA A 91 -4.84 3.66 -18.87
N ASP A 92 -5.00 4.88 -19.36
CA ASP A 92 -5.23 5.13 -20.79
C ASP A 92 -3.96 4.93 -21.62
N GLU A 93 -2.77 5.22 -21.05
CA GLU A 93 -1.49 5.17 -21.74
C GLU A 93 -0.61 4.01 -21.31
N TYR A 94 -0.67 3.64 -20.03
CA TYR A 94 0.20 2.64 -19.39
C TYR A 94 -0.56 1.40 -19.01
N ARG A 95 0.15 0.27 -18.95
CA ARG A 95 -0.36 -0.93 -18.34
C ARG A 95 -0.20 -0.83 -16.82
N VAL A 96 -1.27 -0.50 -16.11
CA VAL A 96 -1.28 -0.35 -14.66
C VAL A 96 -1.68 -1.65 -13.99
N ILE A 97 -0.76 -2.22 -13.22
CA ILE A 97 -0.97 -3.42 -12.42
C ILE A 97 -1.18 -3.00 -10.97
N ALA A 98 -2.25 -3.46 -10.36
CA ALA A 98 -2.47 -3.32 -8.92
C ALA A 98 -2.83 -4.67 -8.31
N TYR A 99 -2.33 -4.98 -7.13
CA TYR A 99 -2.66 -6.21 -6.45
C TYR A 99 -2.99 -5.98 -4.98
N ASP A 100 -3.85 -6.83 -4.44
CA ASP A 100 -4.14 -6.86 -3.03
C ASP A 100 -3.06 -7.66 -2.29
N LEU A 101 -2.40 -7.06 -1.31
CA LEU A 101 -1.53 -7.79 -0.39
C LEU A 101 -2.30 -8.95 0.25
N ARG A 102 -1.62 -10.05 0.59
CA ARG A 102 -2.27 -11.20 1.23
C ARG A 102 -3.20 -10.80 2.37
N GLY A 103 -4.38 -11.41 2.44
CA GLY A 103 -5.41 -11.10 3.43
C GLY A 103 -6.22 -9.83 3.18
N HIS A 104 -5.72 -8.90 2.38
CA HIS A 104 -6.41 -7.66 2.02
C HIS A 104 -7.30 -7.84 0.80
N GLY A 105 -8.26 -6.93 0.62
CA GLY A 105 -9.13 -6.91 -0.55
C GLY A 105 -9.72 -8.27 -0.90
N GLY A 106 -9.39 -8.81 -2.06
CA GLY A 106 -9.80 -10.12 -2.54
C GLY A 106 -8.72 -11.21 -2.41
N SER A 107 -7.51 -10.89 -1.95
CA SER A 107 -6.44 -11.86 -1.73
C SER A 107 -6.68 -12.72 -0.49
N GLU A 108 -6.30 -13.98 -0.57
CA GLU A 108 -6.31 -14.88 0.58
C GLU A 108 -5.19 -14.51 1.56
N LEU A 109 -5.38 -14.82 2.85
CA LEU A 109 -4.35 -14.63 3.87
C LEU A 109 -3.26 -15.70 3.81
N GLY A 110 -3.63 -16.91 3.37
CA GLY A 110 -2.77 -18.08 3.43
C GLY A 110 -2.61 -18.64 4.85
N ARG A 111 -1.68 -19.58 4.99
CA ARG A 111 -1.36 -20.26 6.27
C ARG A 111 0.07 -20.04 6.73
N SER A 112 0.94 -19.56 5.85
CA SER A 112 2.33 -19.26 6.16
C SER A 112 2.45 -18.18 7.23
N PRO A 113 3.45 -18.24 8.11
CA PRO A 113 3.72 -17.15 9.07
C PRO A 113 3.93 -15.83 8.34
N LEU A 114 3.23 -14.80 8.80
CA LEU A 114 3.31 -13.47 8.18
C LEU A 114 4.65 -12.81 8.53
N THR A 115 5.47 -12.55 7.52
CA THR A 115 6.78 -11.90 7.62
C THR A 115 6.98 -10.92 6.47
N THR A 116 7.94 -10.02 6.59
CA THR A 116 8.34 -9.13 5.48
C THR A 116 8.90 -9.92 4.29
N ASP A 117 9.60 -11.01 4.55
CA ASP A 117 10.13 -11.93 3.53
C ASP A 117 9.00 -12.58 2.72
N LEU A 118 7.91 -12.96 3.39
CA LEU A 118 6.73 -13.52 2.72
C LEU A 118 6.07 -12.48 1.79
N LEU A 119 6.01 -11.21 2.21
CA LEU A 119 5.51 -10.13 1.36
C LEU A 119 6.45 -9.85 0.17
N ALA A 120 7.74 -9.95 0.38
CA ALA A 120 8.75 -9.84 -0.68
C ALA A 120 8.60 -10.97 -1.72
N GLU A 121 8.35 -12.21 -1.27
CA GLU A 121 8.09 -13.36 -2.14
C GLU A 121 6.79 -13.19 -2.94
N ASP A 122 5.73 -12.68 -2.31
CA ASP A 122 4.48 -12.36 -3.01
C ASP A 122 4.72 -11.33 -4.12
N LEU A 123 5.43 -10.24 -3.83
CA LEU A 123 5.76 -9.23 -4.84
C LEU A 123 6.58 -9.83 -5.98
N SER A 124 7.62 -10.63 -5.67
CA SER A 124 8.42 -11.33 -6.69
C SER A 124 7.55 -12.22 -7.57
N THR A 125 6.57 -12.91 -6.99
CA THR A 125 5.62 -13.77 -7.71
C THR A 125 4.70 -12.95 -8.62
N VAL A 126 4.15 -11.84 -8.11
CA VAL A 126 3.33 -10.92 -8.91
C VAL A 126 4.15 -10.37 -10.09
N LEU A 127 5.36 -9.86 -9.86
CA LEU A 127 6.23 -9.35 -10.93
C LEU A 127 6.53 -10.42 -11.98
N SER A 128 6.74 -11.66 -11.56
CA SER A 128 6.97 -12.78 -12.49
C SER A 128 5.75 -13.10 -13.35
N ALA A 129 4.55 -12.91 -12.82
CA ALA A 129 3.31 -13.19 -13.54
C ALA A 129 2.89 -12.06 -14.50
N VAL A 130 3.24 -10.80 -14.19
CA VAL A 130 2.76 -9.64 -14.95
C VAL A 130 3.77 -9.07 -15.93
N LEU A 131 5.07 -9.29 -15.72
CA LEU A 131 6.14 -8.79 -16.59
C LEU A 131 6.55 -9.85 -17.60
N ARG A 132 6.68 -9.44 -18.85
CA ARG A 132 7.26 -10.28 -19.92
C ARG A 132 8.79 -10.40 -19.72
N PRO A 133 9.44 -11.40 -20.33
CA PRO A 133 10.90 -11.50 -20.31
C PRO A 133 11.56 -10.18 -20.79
N GLY A 134 12.46 -9.63 -19.98
CA GLY A 134 13.16 -8.37 -20.25
C GLY A 134 12.33 -7.09 -20.03
N GLN A 135 11.04 -7.19 -19.72
CA GLN A 135 10.21 -6.04 -19.38
C GLN A 135 10.47 -5.59 -17.94
N ARG A 136 10.53 -4.27 -17.73
CA ARG A 136 10.68 -3.65 -16.41
C ARG A 136 9.46 -2.77 -16.12
N ALA A 137 9.21 -2.53 -14.84
CA ALA A 137 8.10 -1.69 -14.37
C ALA A 137 8.59 -0.53 -13.51
N VAL A 138 7.81 0.54 -13.46
CA VAL A 138 7.89 1.50 -12.36
C VAL A 138 7.10 0.90 -11.18
N LEU A 139 7.78 0.66 -10.05
CA LEU A 139 7.16 0.13 -8.84
C LEU A 139 6.78 1.27 -7.91
N VAL A 140 5.53 1.32 -7.50
CA VAL A 140 5.02 2.36 -6.59
C VAL A 140 4.50 1.71 -5.32
N GLY A 141 5.08 2.04 -4.18
CA GLY A 141 4.70 1.46 -2.89
C GLY A 141 4.28 2.51 -1.87
N HIS A 142 3.05 2.41 -1.37
CA HIS A 142 2.53 3.23 -0.29
C HIS A 142 2.64 2.50 1.06
N SER A 143 3.22 3.15 2.06
CA SER A 143 3.27 2.65 3.44
C SER A 143 3.84 1.21 3.50
N LEU A 144 3.07 0.22 3.95
CA LEU A 144 3.45 -1.19 3.94
C LEU A 144 3.85 -1.68 2.52
N GLY A 145 3.26 -1.13 1.46
CA GLY A 145 3.67 -1.43 0.08
C GLY A 145 5.10 -0.97 -0.22
N GLY A 146 5.50 0.20 0.28
CA GLY A 146 6.88 0.67 0.20
C GLY A 146 7.84 -0.18 1.04
N MET A 147 7.40 -0.67 2.21
CA MET A 147 8.13 -1.63 3.03
C MET A 147 8.29 -2.97 2.31
N THR A 148 7.25 -3.42 1.60
CA THR A 148 7.26 -4.65 0.78
C THR A 148 8.28 -4.53 -0.36
N ILE A 149 8.36 -3.39 -1.05
CA ILE A 149 9.33 -3.15 -2.12
C ILE A 149 10.76 -3.15 -1.55
N GLN A 150 10.99 -2.51 -0.40
CA GLN A 150 12.30 -2.53 0.26
C GLN A 150 12.69 -3.96 0.67
N ALA A 151 11.76 -4.72 1.29
CA ALA A 151 11.99 -6.12 1.65
C ALA A 151 12.30 -6.98 0.42
N TRP A 152 11.58 -6.78 -0.70
CA TRP A 152 11.85 -7.46 -1.97
C TRP A 152 13.23 -7.14 -2.50
N ALA A 153 13.64 -5.88 -2.51
CA ALA A 153 14.97 -5.48 -2.97
C ALA A 153 16.07 -6.09 -2.13
N GLY A 154 15.93 -6.10 -0.80
CA GLY A 154 16.91 -6.71 0.10
C GLY A 154 16.99 -8.23 -0.03
N ARG A 155 15.87 -8.90 -0.31
CA ARG A 155 15.81 -10.37 -0.46
C ARG A 155 16.24 -10.86 -1.84
N TYR A 156 15.94 -10.09 -2.89
CA TYR A 156 16.17 -10.45 -4.29
C TYR A 156 16.89 -9.31 -5.05
N PRO A 157 18.09 -8.89 -4.60
CA PRO A 157 18.80 -7.75 -5.18
C PRO A 157 19.08 -7.92 -6.69
N GLU A 158 19.25 -9.17 -7.16
CA GLU A 158 19.44 -9.49 -8.57
C GLU A 158 18.20 -9.21 -9.44
N GLN A 159 17.02 -9.18 -8.82
CA GLN A 159 15.77 -8.87 -9.54
C GLN A 159 15.57 -7.38 -9.72
N VAL A 160 16.20 -6.52 -8.91
CA VAL A 160 15.92 -5.08 -8.90
C VAL A 160 16.16 -4.49 -10.29
N GLY A 161 17.39 -4.55 -10.80
CA GLY A 161 17.71 -4.03 -12.13
C GLY A 161 17.03 -4.77 -13.29
N ALA A 162 16.68 -6.05 -13.08
CA ALA A 162 16.01 -6.86 -14.10
C ALA A 162 14.50 -6.57 -14.24
N ARG A 163 13.84 -6.13 -13.16
CA ARG A 163 12.38 -5.98 -13.10
C ARG A 163 11.87 -4.58 -12.83
N ALA A 164 12.68 -3.73 -12.16
CA ALA A 164 12.32 -2.34 -11.91
C ALA A 164 13.06 -1.41 -12.89
N ALA A 165 12.35 -0.47 -13.49
CA ALA A 165 12.91 0.64 -14.25
C ALA A 165 13.15 1.85 -13.34
N ALA A 166 12.23 2.09 -12.41
CA ALA A 166 12.33 3.06 -11.33
C ALA A 166 11.43 2.64 -10.16
N VAL A 167 11.60 3.28 -9.01
CA VAL A 167 10.80 3.02 -7.81
C VAL A 167 10.28 4.32 -7.23
N VAL A 168 9.03 4.32 -6.74
CA VAL A 168 8.45 5.39 -5.91
C VAL A 168 8.08 4.79 -4.56
N LEU A 169 8.69 5.28 -3.50
CA LEU A 169 8.39 4.95 -2.12
C LEU A 169 7.64 6.11 -1.48
N THR A 170 6.36 5.92 -1.15
CA THR A 170 5.56 7.01 -0.59
C THR A 170 5.05 6.70 0.81
N ASN A 171 5.19 7.68 1.74
CA ASN A 171 4.70 7.61 3.12
C ASN A 171 5.06 6.27 3.78
N THR A 172 6.33 5.89 3.78
CA THR A 172 6.82 4.58 4.21
C THR A 172 8.00 4.69 5.16
N ALA A 173 8.47 3.56 5.69
CA ALA A 173 9.54 3.48 6.67
C ALA A 173 10.42 2.25 6.42
N ALA A 174 11.59 2.19 7.05
CA ALA A 174 12.47 1.03 7.07
C ALA A 174 12.50 0.32 8.45
N GLY A 175 11.86 0.91 9.47
CA GLY A 175 11.81 0.39 10.86
C GLY A 175 11.42 1.47 11.84
N ASP A 176 11.53 1.18 13.13
CA ASP A 176 11.33 2.11 14.26
C ASP A 176 9.93 2.77 14.32
N LEU A 177 8.91 2.15 13.72
CA LEU A 177 7.58 2.74 13.58
C LEU A 177 6.97 3.18 14.92
N ILE A 178 7.08 2.36 15.98
CA ILE A 178 6.50 2.70 17.29
C ILE A 178 7.26 3.86 17.96
N ALA A 179 8.58 3.91 17.76
CA ALA A 179 9.43 4.91 18.39
C ALA A 179 9.22 6.31 17.76
N GLU A 180 8.98 6.37 16.47
CA GLU A 180 8.93 7.62 15.69
C GLU A 180 7.50 8.11 15.42
N THR A 181 6.46 7.23 15.48
CA THR A 181 5.07 7.62 15.23
C THR A 181 4.57 8.66 16.25
N SER A 182 3.80 9.61 15.79
CA SER A 182 3.17 10.63 16.61
C SER A 182 1.65 10.47 16.76
N VAL A 183 1.08 9.37 16.26
CA VAL A 183 -0.37 9.09 16.27
C VAL A 183 -0.98 9.09 17.66
N VAL A 184 -0.24 8.71 18.71
CA VAL A 184 -0.74 8.67 20.08
C VAL A 184 0.03 9.67 20.95
N PRO A 185 -0.32 10.97 20.94
CA PRO A 185 0.39 12.01 21.65
C PRO A 185 0.65 11.74 23.15
N PRO A 186 -0.28 11.10 23.91
CA PRO A 186 -0.03 10.78 25.32
C PRO A 186 1.12 9.81 25.54
N LEU A 187 1.54 9.06 24.52
CA LEU A 187 2.66 8.12 24.60
C LEU A 187 4.01 8.80 24.32
N ARG A 188 3.99 10.04 23.79
CA ARG A 188 5.22 10.83 23.58
C ARG A 188 5.87 11.10 24.92
N GLY A 189 7.15 10.75 25.03
CA GLY A 189 7.93 10.93 26.26
C GLY A 189 7.91 9.73 27.22
N LEU A 190 7.20 8.64 26.89
CA LEU A 190 7.38 7.38 27.60
C LEU A 190 8.78 6.81 27.32
N PRO A 191 9.47 6.26 28.32
CA PRO A 191 10.69 5.50 28.10
C PRO A 191 10.43 4.35 27.09
N LEU A 192 11.37 4.14 26.16
CA LEU A 192 11.24 3.15 25.09
C LEU A 192 10.80 1.75 25.57
N PRO A 193 11.29 1.23 26.72
CA PRO A 193 10.85 -0.07 27.25
C PRO A 193 9.36 -0.15 27.59
N LEU A 194 8.71 0.99 27.89
CA LEU A 194 7.27 1.07 28.16
C LEU A 194 6.49 1.39 26.89
N LEU A 195 7.05 2.19 26.00
CA LEU A 195 6.42 2.61 24.74
C LEU A 195 6.23 1.43 23.80
N LEU A 196 7.25 0.57 23.61
CA LEU A 196 7.20 -0.53 22.65
C LEU A 196 6.07 -1.54 22.92
N PRO A 197 5.88 -2.07 24.15
CA PRO A 197 4.77 -3.01 24.43
C PRO A 197 3.40 -2.37 24.22
N VAL A 198 3.22 -1.11 24.63
CA VAL A 198 1.95 -0.40 24.48
C VAL A 198 1.67 -0.13 23.01
N GLY A 199 2.65 0.35 22.24
CA GLY A 199 2.52 0.58 20.81
C GLY A 199 2.21 -0.72 20.05
N LYS A 200 2.90 -1.82 20.38
CA LYS A 200 2.63 -3.14 19.81
C LYS A 200 1.20 -3.60 20.12
N PHE A 201 0.76 -3.46 21.36
CA PHE A 201 -0.61 -3.78 21.73
C PHE A 201 -1.64 -2.96 20.94
N LEU A 202 -1.44 -1.64 20.80
CA LEU A 202 -2.36 -0.77 20.06
C LEU A 202 -2.40 -1.11 18.56
N LEU A 203 -1.24 -1.32 17.93
CA LEU A 203 -1.18 -1.70 16.50
C LEU A 203 -1.81 -3.07 16.23
N SER A 204 -1.60 -4.04 17.13
CA SER A 204 -2.14 -5.39 16.99
C SER A 204 -3.55 -5.56 17.53
N ALA A 205 -4.12 -4.54 18.15
CA ALA A 205 -5.46 -4.62 18.73
C ALA A 205 -6.52 -4.89 17.63
N PRO A 206 -7.48 -5.82 17.87
CA PRO A 206 -8.52 -6.15 16.91
C PRO A 206 -9.62 -5.08 16.88
N LEU A 207 -9.24 -3.83 16.62
CA LEU A 207 -10.16 -2.69 16.59
C LEU A 207 -10.95 -2.66 15.28
N ALA A 208 -12.26 -2.49 15.39
CA ALA A 208 -13.14 -2.20 14.27
C ALA A 208 -13.22 -0.68 14.05
N PHE A 209 -13.38 -0.27 12.79
CA PHE A 209 -13.64 1.14 12.43
C PHE A 209 -15.12 1.30 12.04
N PRO A 210 -16.04 1.42 13.02
CA PRO A 210 -17.44 1.64 12.71
C PRO A 210 -17.68 3.00 12.03
N PRO A 211 -18.73 3.15 11.21
CA PRO A 211 -19.02 4.39 10.48
C PRO A 211 -19.68 5.46 11.37
N ILE A 212 -19.05 5.77 12.50
CA ILE A 212 -19.55 6.77 13.46
C ILE A 212 -18.65 8.02 13.47
N ALA A 213 -19.25 9.16 13.77
CA ALA A 213 -18.58 10.45 13.70
C ALA A 213 -17.26 10.55 14.52
N PRO A 214 -17.16 10.02 15.76
CA PRO A 214 -15.91 10.05 16.51
C PRO A 214 -14.76 9.29 15.82
N VAL A 215 -15.05 8.10 15.26
CA VAL A 215 -14.03 7.31 14.53
C VAL A 215 -13.56 8.03 13.28
N ARG A 216 -14.49 8.66 12.56
CA ARG A 216 -14.18 9.47 11.37
C ARG A 216 -13.31 10.68 11.73
N TRP A 217 -13.62 11.35 12.84
CA TRP A 217 -12.83 12.49 13.33
C TRP A 217 -11.43 12.08 13.73
N ILE A 218 -11.28 10.99 14.53
CA ILE A 218 -9.98 10.45 14.95
C ILE A 218 -9.16 10.06 13.72
N PHE A 219 -9.74 9.33 12.77
CA PHE A 219 -9.06 8.90 11.55
C PHE A 219 -8.51 10.10 10.77
N ARG A 220 -9.35 11.11 10.52
CA ARG A 220 -8.90 12.32 9.83
C ARG A 220 -7.75 13.00 10.54
N ARG A 221 -7.84 13.11 11.86
CA ARG A 221 -6.82 13.81 12.64
C ARG A 221 -5.50 13.06 12.74
N GLN A 222 -5.50 11.74 12.71
CA GLN A 222 -4.33 10.90 12.97
C GLN A 222 -3.67 10.36 11.70
N VAL A 223 -4.43 10.29 10.61
CA VAL A 223 -3.98 9.64 9.38
C VAL A 223 -3.86 10.64 8.22
N MET A 224 -4.63 11.73 8.26
CA MET A 224 -4.72 12.70 7.16
C MET A 224 -4.29 14.10 7.63
N SER A 225 -4.00 14.97 6.68
CA SER A 225 -3.84 16.39 6.97
C SER A 225 -5.19 17.03 7.31
N LEU A 226 -5.17 18.08 8.13
CA LEU A 226 -6.39 18.83 8.47
C LEU A 226 -7.00 19.57 7.26
N ALA A 227 -6.22 19.77 6.19
CA ALA A 227 -6.65 20.39 4.96
C ALA A 227 -7.47 19.45 4.05
N SER A 228 -7.41 18.13 4.29
CA SER A 228 -8.13 17.14 3.46
C SER A 228 -9.64 17.33 3.52
N THR A 229 -10.27 17.25 2.34
CA THR A 229 -11.72 17.42 2.21
C THR A 229 -12.53 16.26 2.81
N GLY A 230 -13.86 16.46 2.97
CA GLY A 230 -14.74 15.41 3.45
C GLY A 230 -14.79 14.18 2.54
N ASP A 231 -14.72 14.40 1.23
CA ASP A 231 -14.81 13.35 0.20
C ASP A 231 -13.56 12.47 0.19
N VAL A 232 -12.37 13.06 0.29
CA VAL A 232 -11.11 12.34 0.46
C VAL A 232 -11.15 11.45 1.71
N ALA A 233 -11.64 12.00 2.82
CA ALA A 233 -11.76 11.24 4.06
C ALA A 233 -12.80 10.12 3.97
N GLU A 234 -13.89 10.32 3.24
CA GLU A 234 -14.91 9.30 3.02
C GLU A 234 -14.39 8.17 2.14
N PHE A 235 -13.68 8.50 1.05
CA PHE A 235 -12.99 7.52 0.22
C PHE A 235 -12.01 6.69 1.06
N ALA A 236 -11.08 7.34 1.75
CA ALA A 236 -10.04 6.70 2.56
C ALA A 236 -10.64 5.77 3.63
N LEU A 237 -11.66 6.24 4.37
CA LEU A 237 -12.36 5.42 5.37
C LEU A 237 -13.06 4.23 4.76
N SER A 238 -13.66 4.37 3.57
CA SER A 238 -14.33 3.27 2.89
C SER A 238 -13.33 2.15 2.56
N ILE A 239 -12.11 2.53 2.13
CA ILE A 239 -11.01 1.59 1.87
C ILE A 239 -10.58 0.88 3.15
N VAL A 240 -10.20 1.62 4.18
CA VAL A 240 -9.68 1.05 5.46
C VAL A 240 -10.69 0.09 6.12
N ARG A 241 -11.97 0.38 6.01
CA ARG A 241 -13.07 -0.46 6.53
C ARG A 241 -13.26 -1.77 5.78
N SER A 242 -12.73 -1.89 4.56
CA SER A 242 -12.75 -3.13 3.80
C SER A 242 -11.83 -4.22 4.37
N CYS A 243 -10.84 -3.83 5.18
CA CYS A 243 -9.87 -4.76 5.77
C CYS A 243 -10.50 -5.55 6.95
N PRO A 244 -10.43 -6.90 6.94
CA PRO A 244 -10.90 -7.70 8.06
C PRO A 244 -10.12 -7.38 9.34
N VAL A 245 -10.82 -7.34 10.47
CA VAL A 245 -10.22 -7.03 11.78
C VAL A 245 -9.04 -7.95 12.10
N ARG A 246 -9.17 -9.27 11.82
CA ARG A 246 -8.09 -10.25 12.01
C ARG A 246 -6.85 -9.90 11.18
N VAL A 247 -7.02 -9.55 9.91
CA VAL A 247 -5.91 -9.18 9.02
C VAL A 247 -5.24 -7.90 9.52
N ARG A 248 -6.04 -6.90 9.89
CA ARG A 248 -5.54 -5.65 10.49
C ARG A 248 -4.66 -5.94 11.71
N SER A 249 -5.14 -6.77 12.64
CA SER A 249 -4.40 -7.13 13.85
C SER A 249 -3.08 -7.85 13.55
N LEU A 250 -3.09 -8.83 12.64
CA LEU A 250 -1.88 -9.57 12.26
C LEU A 250 -0.83 -8.68 11.61
N PHE A 251 -1.25 -7.82 10.68
CA PHE A 251 -0.33 -6.88 10.02
C PHE A 251 0.12 -5.74 10.95
N GLY A 252 -0.74 -5.33 11.90
CA GLY A 252 -0.34 -4.41 12.95
C GLY A 252 0.78 -4.97 13.83
N ALA A 253 0.73 -6.26 14.14
CA ALA A 253 1.82 -6.95 14.85
C ALA A 253 3.10 -7.03 14.01
N LEU A 254 2.98 -7.31 12.70
CA LEU A 254 4.12 -7.29 11.78
C LEU A 254 4.79 -5.89 11.73
N LEU A 255 3.98 -4.85 11.61
CA LEU A 255 4.45 -3.47 11.57
C LEU A 255 5.13 -3.04 12.88
N ALA A 256 4.62 -3.50 14.01
CA ALA A 256 5.21 -3.21 15.32
C ALA A 256 6.62 -3.79 15.50
N ASP A 257 6.92 -4.90 14.81
CA ASP A 257 8.23 -5.56 14.82
C ASP A 257 9.03 -5.29 13.53
N LEU A 258 8.61 -4.29 12.72
CA LEU A 258 9.25 -3.99 11.44
C LEU A 258 10.70 -3.54 11.62
N ALA A 259 11.62 -4.25 10.98
CA ALA A 259 13.04 -3.93 10.97
C ALA A 259 13.66 -4.35 9.62
N LEU A 260 13.57 -3.48 8.62
CA LEU A 260 14.15 -3.72 7.29
C LEU A 260 15.63 -3.31 7.23
N GLY A 261 16.13 -2.63 8.27
CA GLY A 261 17.52 -2.20 8.34
C GLY A 261 17.89 -1.31 7.14
N ARG A 262 18.85 -1.80 6.36
CA ARG A 262 19.36 -1.10 5.17
C ARG A 262 18.84 -1.67 3.85
N ALA A 263 17.71 -2.40 3.83
CA ALA A 263 17.19 -3.05 2.63
C ALA A 263 16.99 -2.06 1.44
N ALA A 264 16.70 -0.79 1.71
CA ALA A 264 16.60 0.25 0.69
C ALA A 264 17.89 0.44 -0.14
N THR A 265 19.08 0.12 0.41
CA THR A 265 20.35 0.22 -0.34
C THR A 265 20.47 -0.80 -1.48
N ALA A 266 19.63 -1.82 -1.50
CA ALA A 266 19.55 -2.78 -2.60
C ALA A 266 18.73 -2.26 -3.80
N LEU A 267 18.03 -1.13 -3.67
CA LEU A 267 17.35 -0.47 -4.78
C LEU A 267 18.41 0.25 -5.65
N THR A 268 18.89 -0.45 -6.67
CA THR A 268 19.96 0.02 -7.58
C THR A 268 19.44 0.78 -8.81
N VAL A 269 18.16 1.13 -8.81
CA VAL A 269 17.47 1.90 -9.87
C VAL A 269 17.06 3.28 -9.36
N PRO A 270 16.79 4.27 -10.22
CA PRO A 270 16.31 5.57 -9.79
C PRO A 270 15.11 5.44 -8.85
N THR A 271 15.23 5.97 -7.64
CA THR A 271 14.21 5.83 -6.60
C THR A 271 13.82 7.21 -6.08
N THR A 272 12.55 7.56 -6.25
CA THR A 272 11.92 8.76 -5.67
C THR A 272 11.27 8.39 -4.34
N VAL A 273 11.52 9.20 -3.32
CA VAL A 273 10.85 9.10 -2.01
C VAL A 273 9.87 10.25 -1.88
N ILE A 274 8.60 9.95 -1.58
CA ILE A 274 7.55 10.95 -1.36
C ILE A 274 7.08 10.86 0.09
N ALA A 275 7.00 12.00 0.78
CA ALA A 275 6.56 12.06 2.16
C ALA A 275 5.46 13.11 2.36
N GLY A 276 4.59 12.89 3.35
CA GLY A 276 3.66 13.91 3.83
C GLY A 276 4.30 14.74 4.97
N SER A 277 4.24 16.07 4.89
CA SER A 277 4.79 16.94 5.93
C SER A 277 4.00 16.87 7.26
N ALA A 278 2.77 16.38 7.22
CA ALA A 278 1.89 16.17 8.36
C ALA A 278 1.57 14.67 8.60
N ASP A 279 2.46 13.79 8.17
CA ASP A 279 2.32 12.34 8.37
C ASP A 279 2.71 11.97 9.80
N ASP A 280 1.72 11.63 10.61
CA ASP A 280 1.90 11.20 12.00
C ASP A 280 2.18 9.69 12.13
N LEU A 281 1.93 8.88 11.08
CA LEU A 281 2.16 7.43 11.07
C LEU A 281 3.61 7.09 10.68
N THR A 282 4.09 7.67 9.59
CA THR A 282 5.47 7.57 9.12
C THR A 282 6.03 8.99 8.94
N PRO A 283 6.37 9.68 10.05
CA PRO A 283 6.89 11.04 9.99
C PRO A 283 8.07 11.21 9.04
N LEU A 284 8.30 12.44 8.60
CA LEU A 284 9.29 12.80 7.57
C LEU A 284 10.69 12.19 7.83
N VAL A 285 11.07 11.99 9.08
CA VAL A 285 12.34 11.36 9.48
C VAL A 285 12.55 9.96 8.83
N HIS A 286 11.46 9.21 8.60
CA HIS A 286 11.57 7.91 7.91
C HIS A 286 11.94 8.09 6.44
N ALA A 287 11.34 9.06 5.76
CA ALA A 287 11.64 9.36 4.36
C ALA A 287 13.07 9.92 4.21
N GLU A 288 13.51 10.80 5.10
CA GLU A 288 14.87 11.32 5.15
C GLU A 288 15.90 10.21 5.36
N ARG A 289 15.61 9.25 6.25
CA ARG A 289 16.48 8.07 6.49
C ARG A 289 16.58 7.20 5.26
N ILE A 290 15.46 6.91 4.58
CA ILE A 290 15.45 6.14 3.33
C ILE A 290 16.21 6.90 2.23
N ALA A 291 15.95 8.18 2.06
CA ALA A 291 16.64 9.02 1.09
C ALA A 291 18.15 9.07 1.35
N GLY A 292 18.57 9.14 2.60
CA GLY A 292 19.99 9.04 2.98
C GLY A 292 20.63 7.74 2.52
N MET A 293 19.97 6.59 2.77
CA MET A 293 20.45 5.28 2.31
C MET A 293 20.55 5.18 0.78
N LEU A 294 19.59 5.73 0.06
CA LEU A 294 19.57 5.75 -1.40
C LEU A 294 20.64 6.71 -1.97
N ALA A 295 20.89 7.83 -1.32
CA ALA A 295 21.94 8.78 -1.72
C ALA A 295 23.33 8.15 -1.57
N GLU A 296 23.58 7.38 -0.52
CA GLU A 296 24.85 6.66 -0.32
C GLU A 296 25.16 5.67 -1.46
N THR A 297 24.12 5.09 -2.09
CA THR A 297 24.26 4.13 -3.20
C THR A 297 24.11 4.79 -4.58
N GLY A 298 23.83 6.10 -4.62
CA GLY A 298 23.63 6.84 -5.88
C GLY A 298 22.29 6.53 -6.57
N SER A 299 21.36 5.88 -5.89
CA SER A 299 20.05 5.52 -6.45
C SER A 299 18.92 6.50 -6.08
N LEU A 300 19.17 7.48 -5.20
CA LEU A 300 18.21 8.55 -4.92
C LEU A 300 18.00 9.42 -6.15
N ASP A 301 16.79 9.43 -6.70
CA ASP A 301 16.37 10.37 -7.72
C ASP A 301 15.90 11.68 -7.08
N ARG A 302 14.97 11.60 -6.13
CA ARG A 302 14.40 12.76 -5.44
C ARG A 302 13.81 12.39 -4.08
N LEU A 303 13.83 13.34 -3.14
CA LEU A 303 12.95 13.38 -1.97
C LEU A 303 11.94 14.51 -2.18
N GLU A 304 10.66 14.19 -2.30
CA GLU A 304 9.55 15.13 -2.45
C GLU A 304 8.70 15.16 -1.19
N VAL A 305 8.35 16.36 -0.71
CA VAL A 305 7.54 16.52 0.50
C VAL A 305 6.24 17.24 0.15
N LEU A 306 5.12 16.53 0.26
CA LEU A 306 3.78 17.06 0.00
C LEU A 306 3.13 17.58 1.28
N PRO A 307 2.26 18.60 1.21
CA PRO A 307 1.53 19.13 2.38
C PRO A 307 0.36 18.22 2.79
N THR A 308 0.63 16.94 3.03
CA THR A 308 -0.35 15.89 3.29
C THR A 308 -0.05 15.16 4.60
N GLY A 309 -1.03 14.37 5.06
CA GLY A 309 -0.82 13.35 6.07
C GLY A 309 -0.24 12.07 5.46
N HIS A 310 -0.68 10.91 5.97
CA HIS A 310 -0.17 9.59 5.55
C HIS A 310 -0.67 9.14 4.17
N LEU A 311 -1.73 9.72 3.64
CA LEU A 311 -2.36 9.28 2.39
C LEU A 311 -2.03 10.22 1.22
N GLY A 312 -0.74 10.54 1.05
CA GLY A 312 -0.26 11.56 0.11
C GLY A 312 -0.76 11.41 -1.32
N ASN A 313 -0.82 10.17 -1.82
CA ASN A 313 -1.34 9.83 -3.15
C ASN A 313 -2.87 10.02 -3.32
N VAL A 314 -3.60 10.19 -2.21
CA VAL A 314 -5.06 10.43 -2.18
C VAL A 314 -5.36 11.87 -1.79
N GLU A 315 -4.65 12.40 -0.79
CA GLU A 315 -4.87 13.76 -0.27
C GLU A 315 -4.41 14.86 -1.24
N ALA A 316 -3.33 14.61 -1.98
CA ALA A 316 -2.78 15.50 -3.01
C ALA A 316 -2.55 14.71 -4.32
N PHE A 317 -3.58 14.00 -4.78
CA PHE A 317 -3.48 13.09 -5.93
C PHE A 317 -2.95 13.79 -7.19
N GLU A 318 -3.26 15.05 -7.41
CA GLU A 318 -2.76 15.83 -8.57
C GLU A 318 -1.24 16.00 -8.51
N ALA A 319 -0.71 16.46 -7.38
CA ALA A 319 0.73 16.63 -7.19
C ALA A 319 1.47 15.29 -7.20
N PHE A 320 0.88 14.26 -6.56
CA PHE A 320 1.40 12.91 -6.58
C PHE A 320 1.46 12.33 -8.00
N ASN A 321 0.36 12.48 -8.77
CA ASN A 321 0.29 12.00 -10.15
C ASN A 321 1.25 12.76 -11.07
N ALA A 322 1.46 14.06 -10.84
CA ALA A 322 2.47 14.84 -11.59
C ALA A 322 3.89 14.30 -11.34
N GLU A 323 4.23 14.01 -10.07
CA GLU A 323 5.55 13.45 -9.74
C GLU A 323 5.69 12.00 -10.24
N LEU A 324 4.66 11.17 -10.12
CA LEU A 324 4.66 9.82 -10.71
C LEU A 324 4.81 9.87 -12.22
N GLY A 325 4.13 10.79 -12.91
CA GLY A 325 4.26 11.02 -14.35
C GLY A 325 5.68 11.40 -14.75
N ARG A 326 6.36 12.24 -13.96
CA ARG A 326 7.78 12.58 -14.16
C ARG A 326 8.67 11.32 -14.07
N VAL A 327 8.46 10.49 -13.05
CA VAL A 327 9.23 9.25 -12.87
C VAL A 327 8.98 8.26 -14.01
N VAL A 328 7.72 8.08 -14.40
CA VAL A 328 7.33 7.17 -15.50
C VAL A 328 7.91 7.65 -16.82
N GLY A 329 7.81 8.96 -17.13
CA GLY A 329 8.39 9.56 -18.34
C GLY A 329 9.92 9.43 -18.39
N GLY A 330 10.60 9.54 -17.24
CA GLY A 330 12.04 9.32 -17.13
C GLY A 330 12.45 7.85 -17.29
N ALA A 331 11.63 6.93 -16.77
CA ALA A 331 11.86 5.48 -16.87
C ALA A 331 11.58 4.93 -18.28
N PHE A 332 10.62 5.50 -18.97
CA PHE A 332 10.15 5.09 -20.30
C PHE A 332 10.13 6.28 -21.24
N PRO A 333 11.29 6.78 -21.68
CA PRO A 333 11.35 7.88 -22.65
C PRO A 333 10.61 7.49 -23.93
N ALA A 334 9.83 8.42 -24.48
CA ALA A 334 9.11 8.20 -25.72
C ALA A 334 10.08 7.64 -26.78
N ARG A 335 9.74 6.49 -27.35
CA ARG A 335 10.50 5.94 -28.47
C ARG A 335 10.41 6.97 -29.59
N GLU A 336 11.55 7.55 -29.98
CA GLU A 336 11.60 8.35 -31.20
C GLU A 336 10.96 7.51 -32.30
N ALA A 337 9.89 8.04 -32.88
CA ALA A 337 9.28 7.41 -34.03
C ALA A 337 10.40 7.35 -35.13
N THR A 338 10.95 6.15 -35.32
CA THR A 338 11.85 5.89 -36.43
C THR A 338 11.06 6.15 -37.68
N ALA A 339 11.34 7.29 -38.32
CA ALA A 339 10.77 7.72 -39.59
C ALA A 339 11.15 6.75 -40.73
#